data_e35dda7349303d0c83f366159b04ec8b
#
_entry.id   e35dda7349303d0c83f366159b04ec8b
#
_cell.length_a   1.000
_cell.length_b   1.000
_cell.length_c   1.000
_cell.angle_alpha   90.00
_cell.angle_beta   90.00
_cell.angle_gamma   90.00
#
_symmetry.space_group_name_H-M   'P 1'
#
loop_
_entity.id
_entity.type
_entity.pdbx_description
1 polymer ?
#
loop_
_entity_poly.entity_id
_entity_poly.type
_entity_poly.pdbx_seq_one_letter_code
_entity_poly.pdbx_strand_id
1 'polypeptide(L)'
;MAKDGRRMSKSLGTGVDPLILIDKYGADATRFGLIYQMMGSQDIKFDESHLSAGKKFANKIWNIARFVVSNPPNDGQNLKLSKEDKEIHEKLERVIKSVTENLDNYNFGQALHIIYDFVWHEYADKYIEYAKTKDDDIIKKTLSYVLLNILKILHPFMPFITEEIWSMIPTDSSGSKMLIIEKWPKI
;
A
#
# COMPACT_ATOMS: atom_id res chain seq x y z
N MET A 1 16.23 13.60 -13.35
CA MET A 1 17.37 13.63 -14.32
C MET A 1 17.33 12.39 -15.18
N ALA A 2 17.87 12.43 -16.40
CA ALA A 2 18.04 11.26 -17.26
C ALA A 2 19.04 10.26 -16.64
N LYS A 3 19.11 9.02 -17.16
CA LYS A 3 20.04 7.98 -16.65
C LYS A 3 21.51 8.39 -16.64
N ASP A 4 21.91 9.25 -17.58
CA ASP A 4 23.26 9.77 -17.69
C ASP A 4 23.54 11.00 -16.81
N GLY A 5 22.59 11.39 -15.94
CA GLY A 5 22.71 12.51 -15.02
C GLY A 5 22.42 13.89 -15.62
N ARG A 6 22.08 14.00 -16.91
CA ARG A 6 21.66 15.26 -17.52
C ARG A 6 20.22 15.60 -17.16
N ARG A 7 19.90 16.89 -17.16
CA ARG A 7 18.52 17.35 -16.97
C ARG A 7 17.64 16.86 -18.13
N MET A 8 16.47 16.30 -17.81
CA MET A 8 15.50 15.93 -18.83
C MET A 8 14.96 17.17 -19.54
N SER A 9 14.92 17.12 -20.88
CA SER A 9 14.37 18.17 -21.72
C SER A 9 13.72 17.58 -22.97
N LYS A 10 12.57 18.12 -23.36
CA LYS A 10 11.91 17.74 -24.62
C LYS A 10 12.77 18.07 -25.84
N SER A 11 13.41 19.24 -25.83
CA SER A 11 14.28 19.69 -26.95
C SER A 11 15.52 18.82 -27.13
N LEU A 12 16.01 18.17 -26.08
CA LEU A 12 17.16 17.27 -26.13
C LEU A 12 16.79 15.82 -26.33
N GLY A 13 15.49 15.50 -26.46
CA GLY A 13 15.00 14.11 -26.58
C GLY A 13 15.26 13.24 -25.34
N THR A 14 15.62 13.83 -24.21
CA THR A 14 15.92 13.11 -22.96
C THR A 14 14.71 13.02 -22.01
N GLY A 15 13.59 13.66 -22.38
CA GLY A 15 12.34 13.57 -21.63
C GLY A 15 11.67 12.21 -21.82
N VAL A 16 11.07 11.70 -20.75
CA VAL A 16 10.25 10.49 -20.79
C VAL A 16 8.78 10.91 -20.80
N ASP A 17 8.00 10.39 -21.75
CA ASP A 17 6.57 10.63 -21.81
C ASP A 17 5.85 9.76 -20.75
N PRO A 18 5.15 10.38 -19.79
CA PRO A 18 4.40 9.64 -18.77
C PRO A 18 3.35 8.71 -19.34
N LEU A 19 2.74 9.03 -20.48
CA LEU A 19 1.70 8.18 -21.10
C LEU A 19 2.29 6.84 -21.55
N ILE A 20 3.51 6.85 -22.11
CA ILE A 20 4.20 5.60 -22.48
C ILE A 20 4.47 4.74 -21.23
N LEU A 21 4.81 5.36 -20.12
CA LEU A 21 5.03 4.64 -18.86
C LEU A 21 3.72 4.06 -18.31
N ILE A 22 2.63 4.83 -18.40
CA ILE A 22 1.31 4.38 -17.97
C ILE A 22 0.83 3.20 -18.82
N ASP A 23 1.00 3.25 -20.13
CA ASP A 23 0.64 2.14 -21.03
C ASP A 23 1.45 0.87 -20.71
N LYS A 24 2.73 1.02 -20.39
CA LYS A 24 3.64 -0.11 -20.12
C LYS A 24 3.46 -0.72 -18.73
N TYR A 25 3.30 0.11 -17.70
CA TYR A 25 3.34 -0.31 -16.29
C TYR A 25 2.00 -0.19 -15.58
N GLY A 26 1.09 0.65 -16.08
CA GLY A 26 -0.14 1.07 -15.41
C GLY A 26 0.04 2.36 -14.60
N ALA A 27 -1.07 3.05 -14.35
CA ALA A 27 -1.04 4.35 -13.67
C ALA A 27 -0.50 4.25 -12.24
N ASP A 28 -0.97 3.29 -11.45
CA ASP A 28 -0.53 3.11 -10.06
C ASP A 28 0.95 2.77 -9.95
N ALA A 29 1.45 1.86 -10.81
CA ALA A 29 2.86 1.49 -10.80
C ALA A 29 3.76 2.67 -11.23
N THR A 30 3.28 3.50 -12.16
CA THR A 30 3.99 4.72 -12.57
C THR A 30 4.04 5.73 -11.43
N ARG A 31 2.90 6.00 -10.76
CA ARG A 31 2.83 6.88 -9.58
C ARG A 31 3.74 6.39 -8.45
N PHE A 32 3.61 5.10 -8.11
CA PHE A 32 4.46 4.45 -7.12
C PHE A 32 5.95 4.64 -7.43
N GLY A 33 6.38 4.24 -8.63
CA GLY A 33 7.80 4.26 -8.99
C GLY A 33 8.39 5.67 -9.03
N LEU A 34 7.61 6.69 -9.41
CA LEU A 34 8.05 8.08 -9.35
C LEU A 34 8.25 8.56 -7.92
N ILE A 35 7.26 8.32 -7.04
CA ILE A 35 7.30 8.76 -5.65
C ILE A 35 8.34 7.97 -4.84
N TYR A 36 8.46 6.66 -5.08
CA TYR A 36 9.40 5.78 -4.39
C TYR A 36 10.86 6.21 -4.54
N GLN A 37 11.21 6.89 -5.65
CA GLN A 37 12.54 7.44 -5.91
C GLN A 37 12.78 8.80 -5.20
N MET A 38 11.74 9.42 -4.62
CA MET A 38 11.85 10.74 -3.99
C MET A 38 12.43 10.61 -2.58
N MET A 39 13.74 10.78 -2.44
CA MET A 39 14.42 10.80 -1.15
C MET A 39 14.95 12.21 -0.86
N GLY A 40 14.17 12.98 -0.08
CA GLY A 40 14.50 14.38 0.25
C GLY A 40 14.31 15.35 -0.91
N SER A 41 15.05 16.46 -0.90
CA SER A 41 14.94 17.57 -1.86
C SER A 41 15.84 17.44 -3.09
N GLN A 42 16.47 16.30 -3.32
CA GLN A 42 17.40 16.10 -4.42
C GLN A 42 16.69 15.81 -5.74
N ASP A 43 17.31 16.20 -6.85
CA ASP A 43 16.87 15.82 -8.19
C ASP A 43 16.85 14.30 -8.36
N ILE A 44 15.70 13.76 -8.78
CA ILE A 44 15.52 12.33 -8.98
C ILE A 44 16.25 11.87 -10.24
N LYS A 45 17.14 10.89 -10.10
CA LYS A 45 17.68 10.14 -11.23
C LYS A 45 16.66 9.07 -11.61
N PHE A 46 15.89 9.33 -12.67
CA PHE A 46 14.79 8.46 -13.08
C PHE A 46 15.29 7.07 -13.48
N ASP A 47 14.70 6.04 -12.83
CA ASP A 47 14.94 4.64 -13.15
C ASP A 47 13.61 3.89 -13.27
N GLU A 48 13.37 3.29 -14.45
CA GLU A 48 12.18 2.50 -14.73
C GLU A 48 12.06 1.21 -13.88
N SER A 49 13.15 0.74 -13.28
CA SER A 49 13.11 -0.43 -12.40
C SER A 49 12.15 -0.25 -11.22
N HIS A 50 12.03 0.98 -10.71
CA HIS A 50 11.09 1.31 -9.64
C HIS A 50 9.61 1.24 -10.08
N LEU A 51 9.33 1.51 -11.37
CA LEU A 51 7.98 1.33 -11.93
C LEU A 51 7.64 -0.17 -12.01
N SER A 52 8.60 -0.99 -12.42
CA SER A 52 8.46 -2.45 -12.41
C SER A 52 8.24 -2.99 -10.99
N ALA A 53 8.95 -2.44 -9.99
CA ALA A 53 8.73 -2.76 -8.58
C ALA A 53 7.30 -2.36 -8.14
N GLY A 54 6.81 -1.20 -8.54
CA GLY A 54 5.45 -0.75 -8.28
C GLY A 54 4.39 -1.71 -8.86
N LYS A 55 4.62 -2.23 -10.08
CA LYS A 55 3.73 -3.23 -10.70
C LYS A 55 3.72 -4.55 -9.91
N LYS A 56 4.88 -5.01 -9.44
CA LYS A 56 4.99 -6.19 -8.57
C LYS A 56 4.28 -5.97 -7.24
N PHE A 57 4.42 -4.78 -6.67
CA PHE A 57 3.76 -4.41 -5.42
C PHE A 57 2.24 -4.36 -5.57
N ALA A 58 1.72 -3.78 -6.65
CA ALA A 58 0.30 -3.83 -6.98
C ALA A 58 -0.23 -5.27 -7.03
N ASN A 59 0.47 -6.17 -7.74
CA ASN A 59 0.11 -7.58 -7.80
C ASN A 59 0.16 -8.28 -6.44
N LYS A 60 1.14 -7.92 -5.59
CA LYS A 60 1.25 -8.47 -4.22
C LYS A 60 0.02 -8.07 -3.40
N ILE A 61 -0.36 -6.78 -3.42
CA ILE A 61 -1.54 -6.28 -2.68
C ILE A 61 -2.82 -6.90 -3.19
N TRP A 62 -2.97 -7.04 -4.50
CA TRP A 62 -4.11 -7.72 -5.11
C TRP A 62 -4.26 -9.16 -4.60
N ASN A 63 -3.17 -9.92 -4.57
CA ASN A 63 -3.19 -11.30 -4.08
C ASN A 63 -3.47 -11.40 -2.58
N ILE A 64 -2.94 -10.46 -1.79
CA ILE A 64 -3.27 -10.32 -0.37
C ILE A 64 -4.77 -10.10 -0.20
N ALA A 65 -5.33 -9.13 -0.93
CA ALA A 65 -6.75 -8.80 -0.86
C ALA A 65 -7.64 -10.00 -1.23
N ARG A 66 -7.31 -10.71 -2.30
CA ARG A 66 -8.02 -11.93 -2.68
C ARG A 66 -8.01 -12.99 -1.58
N PHE A 67 -6.86 -13.18 -0.94
CA PHE A 67 -6.75 -14.12 0.18
C PHE A 67 -7.65 -13.70 1.35
N VAL A 68 -7.63 -12.42 1.75
CA VAL A 68 -8.43 -11.90 2.86
C VAL A 68 -9.93 -11.99 2.56
N VAL A 69 -10.35 -11.55 1.36
CA VAL A 69 -11.76 -11.59 0.95
C VAL A 69 -12.30 -13.01 0.83
N SER A 70 -11.44 -13.97 0.42
CA SER A 70 -11.84 -15.39 0.35
C SER A 70 -11.91 -16.09 1.71
N ASN A 71 -11.47 -15.43 2.79
CA ASN A 71 -11.50 -15.95 4.16
C ASN A 71 -12.20 -14.95 5.10
N PRO A 72 -13.49 -14.66 4.89
CA PRO A 72 -14.21 -13.73 5.74
C PRO A 72 -14.32 -14.26 7.18
N PRO A 73 -14.31 -13.39 8.19
CA PRO A 73 -14.60 -13.80 9.55
C PRO A 73 -16.06 -14.22 9.67
N ASN A 74 -16.33 -15.19 10.52
CA ASN A 74 -17.70 -15.47 10.96
C ASN A 74 -18.10 -14.52 12.11
N ASP A 75 -19.39 -14.40 12.41
CA ASP A 75 -19.91 -13.55 13.51
C ASP A 75 -19.63 -14.10 14.92
N GLY A 76 -18.53 -14.79 15.11
CA GLY A 76 -18.10 -15.38 16.37
C GLY A 76 -17.79 -14.35 17.45
N GLN A 77 -18.21 -14.66 18.69
CA GLN A 77 -18.07 -13.78 19.85
C GLN A 77 -16.65 -13.78 20.43
N ASN A 78 -16.27 -12.61 20.97
CA ASN A 78 -15.19 -12.33 21.96
C ASN A 78 -14.04 -13.36 22.08
N LEU A 79 -13.19 -13.40 21.09
CA LEU A 79 -11.94 -14.16 21.13
C LEU A 79 -10.81 -13.24 21.61
N LYS A 80 -9.86 -13.78 22.37
CA LYS A 80 -8.68 -13.01 22.80
C LYS A 80 -7.66 -12.98 21.67
N LEU A 81 -7.16 -11.77 21.37
CA LEU A 81 -6.02 -11.57 20.47
C LEU A 81 -4.82 -12.41 20.90
N SER A 82 -4.24 -13.15 19.97
CA SER A 82 -2.97 -13.84 20.18
C SER A 82 -1.82 -12.83 20.37
N LYS A 83 -0.63 -13.32 20.65
CA LYS A 83 0.56 -12.47 20.69
C LYS A 83 0.85 -11.86 19.31
N GLU A 84 0.74 -12.66 18.29
CA GLU A 84 0.97 -12.28 16.89
C GLU A 84 -0.05 -11.25 16.40
N ASP A 85 -1.33 -11.39 16.80
CA ASP A 85 -2.37 -10.40 16.48
C ASP A 85 -2.06 -9.03 17.12
N LYS A 86 -1.68 -9.03 18.40
CA LYS A 86 -1.29 -7.80 19.09
C LYS A 86 -0.07 -7.14 18.43
N GLU A 87 0.93 -7.96 18.10
CA GLU A 87 2.16 -7.47 17.47
C GLU A 87 1.88 -6.79 16.13
N ILE A 88 1.04 -7.37 15.27
CA ILE A 88 0.72 -6.76 13.98
C ILE A 88 -0.11 -5.48 14.14
N HIS A 89 -1.03 -5.42 15.12
CA HIS A 89 -1.78 -4.22 15.46
C HIS A 89 -0.84 -3.08 15.90
N GLU A 90 0.06 -3.36 16.84
CA GLU A 90 1.04 -2.36 17.33
C GLU A 90 1.98 -1.88 16.21
N LYS A 91 2.38 -2.77 15.30
CA LYS A 91 3.18 -2.39 14.13
C LYS A 91 2.39 -1.49 13.19
N LEU A 92 1.13 -1.82 12.92
CA LEU A 92 0.25 -1.02 12.07
C LEU A 92 0.06 0.40 12.64
N GLU A 93 -0.19 0.52 13.94
CA GLU A 93 -0.34 1.83 14.59
C GLU A 93 0.93 2.68 14.43
N ARG A 94 2.12 2.09 14.66
CA ARG A 94 3.40 2.78 14.42
C ARG A 94 3.57 3.22 12.97
N VAL A 95 3.17 2.37 12.03
CA VAL A 95 3.23 2.68 10.60
C VAL A 95 2.29 3.84 10.25
N ILE A 96 1.02 3.79 10.69
CA ILE A 96 0.05 4.86 10.44
C ILE A 96 0.58 6.19 10.97
N LYS A 97 1.10 6.20 12.21
CA LYS A 97 1.68 7.40 12.81
C LYS A 97 2.85 7.94 11.98
N SER A 98 3.82 7.08 11.66
CA SER A 98 5.00 7.48 10.91
C SER A 98 4.68 7.93 9.48
N VAL A 99 3.73 7.28 8.81
CA VAL A 99 3.25 7.69 7.48
C VAL A 99 2.58 9.06 7.56
N THR A 100 1.73 9.29 8.55
CA THR A 100 1.05 10.58 8.75
C THR A 100 2.07 11.69 8.95
N GLU A 101 3.03 11.50 9.87
CA GLU A 101 4.10 12.48 10.13
C GLU A 101 4.94 12.78 8.87
N ASN A 102 5.25 11.77 8.06
CA ASN A 102 6.00 11.97 6.81
C ASN A 102 5.16 12.70 5.74
N LEU A 103 3.85 12.41 5.65
CA LEU A 103 2.96 13.14 4.74
C LEU A 103 2.82 14.61 5.13
N ASP A 104 2.65 14.91 6.41
CA ASP A 104 2.56 16.27 6.95
C ASP A 104 3.84 17.09 6.69
N ASN A 105 4.99 16.41 6.63
CA ASN A 105 6.29 17.00 6.32
C ASN A 105 6.67 16.91 4.83
N TYR A 106 5.75 16.52 3.95
CA TYR A 106 5.99 16.35 2.49
C TYR A 106 7.08 15.34 2.12
N ASN A 107 7.42 14.42 3.02
CA ASN A 107 8.37 13.32 2.80
C ASN A 107 7.68 12.11 2.14
N PHE A 108 7.09 12.31 0.97
CA PHE A 108 6.25 11.31 0.29
C PHE A 108 6.97 10.00 -0.01
N GLY A 109 8.23 10.08 -0.46
CA GLY A 109 9.04 8.88 -0.72
C GLY A 109 9.23 8.04 0.55
N GLN A 110 9.60 8.69 1.66
CA GLN A 110 9.78 8.01 2.95
C GLN A 110 8.47 7.38 3.45
N ALA A 111 7.34 8.10 3.32
CA ALA A 111 6.03 7.54 3.66
C ALA A 111 5.74 6.26 2.87
N LEU A 112 6.01 6.28 1.57
CA LEU A 112 5.78 5.13 0.69
C LEU A 112 6.71 3.95 1.00
N HIS A 113 7.97 4.21 1.34
CA HIS A 113 8.90 3.16 1.79
C HIS A 113 8.41 2.46 3.05
N ILE A 114 7.93 3.21 4.04
CA ILE A 114 7.38 2.66 5.29
C ILE A 114 6.18 1.75 5.01
N ILE A 115 5.26 2.19 4.12
CA ILE A 115 4.10 1.39 3.72
C ILE A 115 4.55 0.10 3.01
N TYR A 116 5.48 0.23 2.05
CA TYR A 116 6.00 -0.89 1.29
C TYR A 116 6.61 -1.96 2.20
N ASP A 117 7.51 -1.55 3.11
CA ASP A 117 8.19 -2.46 4.03
C ASP A 117 7.22 -3.18 4.97
N PHE A 118 6.24 -2.45 5.52
CA PHE A 118 5.23 -3.04 6.37
C PHE A 118 4.37 -4.07 5.62
N VAL A 119 3.86 -3.69 4.45
CA VAL A 119 2.99 -4.57 3.66
C VAL A 119 3.74 -5.82 3.22
N TRP A 120 4.97 -5.66 2.74
CA TRP A 120 5.74 -6.78 2.19
C TRP A 120 6.25 -7.70 3.28
N HIS A 121 6.98 -7.15 4.25
CA HIS A 121 7.74 -7.95 5.20
C HIS A 121 6.96 -8.31 6.47
N GLU A 122 6.14 -7.41 6.99
CA GLU A 122 5.44 -7.68 8.24
C GLU A 122 4.07 -8.30 8.00
N TYR A 123 3.28 -7.74 7.09
CA TYR A 123 1.94 -8.23 6.84
C TYR A 123 1.93 -9.47 5.94
N ALA A 124 2.57 -9.41 4.75
CA ALA A 124 2.50 -10.51 3.78
C ALA A 124 3.38 -11.70 4.18
N ASP A 125 4.68 -11.46 4.42
CA ASP A 125 5.64 -12.55 4.59
C ASP A 125 5.60 -13.16 6.00
N LYS A 126 5.09 -12.44 7.02
CA LYS A 126 4.99 -12.95 8.39
C LYS A 126 3.57 -13.24 8.81
N TYR A 127 2.71 -12.20 8.88
CA TYR A 127 1.39 -12.36 9.48
C TYR A 127 0.45 -13.19 8.63
N ILE A 128 0.40 -13.01 7.31
CA ILE A 128 -0.42 -13.83 6.42
C ILE A 128 0.06 -15.29 6.40
N GLU A 129 1.37 -15.55 6.41
CA GLU A 129 1.89 -16.92 6.49
C GLU A 129 1.53 -17.58 7.83
N TYR A 130 1.58 -16.86 8.93
CA TYR A 130 1.04 -17.32 10.21
C TYR A 130 -0.45 -17.61 10.13
N ALA A 131 -1.24 -16.71 9.56
CA ALA A 131 -2.69 -16.84 9.43
C ALA A 131 -3.11 -18.07 8.61
N LYS A 132 -2.36 -18.42 7.57
CA LYS A 132 -2.62 -19.63 6.74
C LYS A 132 -2.56 -20.93 7.53
N THR A 133 -1.87 -20.97 8.66
CA THR A 133 -1.75 -22.16 9.51
C THR A 133 -2.87 -22.29 10.54
N LYS A 134 -3.79 -21.33 10.58
CA LYS A 134 -4.85 -21.21 11.58
C LYS A 134 -6.20 -20.99 10.91
N ASP A 135 -7.22 -21.63 11.42
CA ASP A 135 -8.62 -21.33 11.09
C ASP A 135 -9.29 -20.72 12.32
N ASP A 136 -9.08 -19.41 12.49
CA ASP A 136 -9.52 -18.65 13.65
C ASP A 136 -10.14 -17.33 13.20
N ASP A 137 -11.36 -17.05 13.66
CA ASP A 137 -12.12 -15.86 13.29
C ASP A 137 -11.45 -14.55 13.74
N ILE A 138 -10.69 -14.59 14.84
CA ILE A 138 -9.97 -13.39 15.29
C ILE A 138 -8.84 -13.03 14.33
N ILE A 139 -8.15 -14.05 13.81
CA ILE A 139 -7.12 -13.87 12.79
C ILE A 139 -7.73 -13.29 11.51
N LYS A 140 -8.89 -13.82 11.08
CA LYS A 140 -9.62 -13.30 9.91
C LYS A 140 -10.06 -11.85 10.09
N LYS A 141 -10.55 -11.48 11.29
CA LYS A 141 -10.88 -10.09 11.66
C LYS A 141 -9.64 -9.20 11.64
N THR A 142 -8.52 -9.67 12.19
CA THR A 142 -7.25 -8.93 12.17
C THR A 142 -6.72 -8.76 10.75
N LEU A 143 -6.78 -9.79 9.91
CA LEU A 143 -6.41 -9.69 8.49
C LEU A 143 -7.21 -8.58 7.79
N SER A 144 -8.54 -8.59 7.94
CA SER A 144 -9.42 -7.59 7.35
C SER A 144 -9.13 -6.19 7.88
N TYR A 145 -8.98 -6.04 9.19
CA TYR A 145 -8.67 -4.75 9.83
C TYR A 145 -7.35 -4.16 9.33
N VAL A 146 -6.29 -4.97 9.28
CA VAL A 146 -4.97 -4.52 8.78
C VAL A 146 -5.05 -4.14 7.30
N LEU A 147 -5.71 -4.95 6.46
CA LEU A 147 -5.88 -4.66 5.05
C LEU A 147 -6.62 -3.34 4.82
N LEU A 148 -7.76 -3.11 5.51
CA LEU A 148 -8.52 -1.87 5.38
C LEU A 148 -7.69 -0.63 5.69
N ASN A 149 -6.85 -0.68 6.73
CA ASN A 149 -5.97 0.43 7.08
C ASN A 149 -4.81 0.59 6.07
N ILE A 150 -4.24 -0.51 5.56
CA ILE A 150 -3.25 -0.45 4.47
C ILE A 150 -3.84 0.26 3.25
N LEU A 151 -5.07 -0.11 2.84
CA LEU A 151 -5.71 0.51 1.68
C LEU A 151 -5.87 2.02 1.88
N LYS A 152 -6.26 2.47 3.07
CA LYS A 152 -6.42 3.90 3.38
C LYS A 152 -5.09 4.67 3.28
N ILE A 153 -4.01 4.16 3.89
CA ILE A 153 -2.72 4.86 3.85
C ILE A 153 -1.99 4.75 2.51
N LEU A 154 -2.30 3.74 1.71
CA LEU A 154 -1.72 3.55 0.37
C LEU A 154 -2.49 4.30 -0.72
N HIS A 155 -3.77 4.61 -0.50
CA HIS A 155 -4.64 5.21 -1.51
C HIS A 155 -4.08 6.50 -2.16
N PRO A 156 -3.44 7.43 -1.44
CA PRO A 156 -2.84 8.62 -2.05
C PRO A 156 -1.78 8.29 -3.12
N PHE A 157 -1.14 7.15 -3.00
CA PHE A 157 -0.04 6.71 -3.88
C PHE A 157 -0.53 5.84 -5.04
N MET A 158 -1.44 4.92 -4.77
CA MET A 158 -1.96 3.92 -5.71
C MET A 158 -3.50 3.87 -5.70
N PRO A 159 -4.16 4.94 -6.16
CA PRO A 159 -5.61 5.11 -5.99
C PRO A 159 -6.46 4.08 -6.72
N PHE A 160 -6.04 3.62 -7.90
CA PHE A 160 -6.90 2.75 -8.71
C PHE A 160 -7.02 1.35 -8.12
N ILE A 161 -5.89 0.72 -7.79
CA ILE A 161 -5.91 -0.64 -7.23
C ILE A 161 -6.51 -0.67 -5.83
N THR A 162 -6.27 0.36 -5.02
CA THR A 162 -6.81 0.42 -3.66
C THR A 162 -8.31 0.63 -3.67
N GLU A 163 -8.84 1.45 -4.58
CA GLU A 163 -10.29 1.64 -4.76
C GLU A 163 -10.96 0.35 -5.26
N GLU A 164 -10.35 -0.34 -6.24
CA GLU A 164 -10.87 -1.61 -6.76
C GLU A 164 -10.94 -2.67 -5.65
N ILE A 165 -9.86 -2.83 -4.87
CA ILE A 165 -9.85 -3.76 -3.73
C ILE A 165 -10.90 -3.37 -2.69
N TRP A 166 -11.04 -2.08 -2.40
CA TRP A 166 -12.04 -1.58 -1.45
C TRP A 166 -13.46 -2.00 -1.84
N SER A 167 -13.77 -1.93 -3.13
CA SER A 167 -15.09 -2.33 -3.64
C SER A 167 -15.39 -3.82 -3.48
N MET A 168 -14.35 -4.67 -3.35
CA MET A 168 -14.48 -6.11 -3.16
C MET A 168 -14.69 -6.52 -1.71
N ILE A 169 -14.36 -5.66 -0.75
CA ILE A 169 -14.48 -5.96 0.67
C ILE A 169 -15.90 -5.63 1.10
N PRO A 170 -16.64 -6.58 1.70
CA PRO A 170 -17.94 -6.28 2.27
C PRO A 170 -17.79 -5.20 3.34
N THR A 171 -18.29 -4.01 3.05
CA THR A 171 -18.36 -2.93 4.03
C THR A 171 -19.65 -3.07 4.80
N ASP A 172 -19.56 -3.08 6.13
CA ASP A 172 -20.73 -2.90 6.96
C ASP A 172 -21.46 -1.62 6.56
N SER A 173 -22.77 -1.56 6.78
CA SER A 173 -23.66 -0.47 6.40
C SER A 173 -23.22 0.93 6.90
N SER A 174 -22.17 1.02 7.69
CA SER A 174 -21.54 2.24 8.21
C SER A 174 -20.33 2.72 7.41
N GLY A 175 -19.79 1.94 6.48
CA GLY A 175 -18.63 2.32 5.66
C GLY A 175 -19.04 3.04 4.36
N SER A 176 -18.17 3.92 3.86
CA SER A 176 -18.36 4.52 2.57
C SER A 176 -18.19 3.50 1.43
N LYS A 177 -19.00 3.64 0.37
CA LYS A 177 -18.85 2.82 -0.84
C LYS A 177 -17.54 3.09 -1.59
N MET A 178 -16.91 4.24 -1.35
CA MET A 178 -15.67 4.65 -2.02
C MET A 178 -14.59 4.97 -0.99
N LEU A 179 -13.39 4.44 -1.23
CA LEU A 179 -12.24 4.67 -0.37
C LEU A 179 -11.79 6.14 -0.36
N ILE A 180 -11.89 6.81 -1.51
CA ILE A 180 -11.46 8.20 -1.66
C ILE A 180 -12.14 9.20 -0.71
N ILE A 181 -13.33 8.88 -0.19
CA ILE A 181 -14.05 9.73 0.78
C ILE A 181 -13.98 9.18 2.21
N GLU A 182 -13.26 8.08 2.42
CA GLU A 182 -13.05 7.52 3.74
C GLU A 182 -12.13 8.40 4.60
N LYS A 183 -12.36 8.33 5.91
CA LYS A 183 -11.52 9.05 6.86
C LYS A 183 -10.13 8.40 6.95
N TRP A 184 -9.11 9.23 7.07
CA TRP A 184 -7.76 8.79 7.40
C TRP A 184 -7.77 7.97 8.70
N PRO A 185 -6.96 6.89 8.80
CA PRO A 185 -6.91 6.09 10.02
C PRO A 185 -6.52 6.94 11.24
N LYS A 186 -7.27 6.77 12.32
CA LYS A 186 -6.95 7.38 13.62
C LYS A 186 -6.32 6.33 14.52
N ILE A 187 -5.27 6.72 15.23
CA ILE A 187 -4.60 5.92 16.28
C ILE A 187 -5.21 6.29 17.61
#